data_16b7402ec60c0e95a76cbd29fe495cc5
#
_entry.id   16b7402ec60c0e95a76cbd29fe495cc5
#
_cell.length_a   1.000
_cell.length_b   1.000
_cell.length_c   1.000
_cell.angle_alpha   90.00
_cell.angle_beta   90.00
_cell.angle_gamma   90.00
#
_symmetry.space_group_name_H-M   'P 1'
#
loop_
_entity.id
_entity.type
_entity.pdbx_description
1 polymer ?
#
loop_
_entity_poly.entity_id
_entity_poly.type
_entity_poly.pdbx_seq_one_letter_code
_entity_poly.pdbx_strand_id
1 'polypeptide(L)'
;MEPASGFAATSRVAGDALSDASAADPLPGAAYALARRFAAGATMWCLAPTWPEHGRHVAVEFVHPVIMGTRALPAVSITGPDPVAAVRAVARPGDVVLAVSTTDDPVVAEVLRRAPAWGVTTAWVASGAAPTDVRADLLVHVDDPDGSAPYDGRLVLRYHLLWELTHVCFEHPGLLRDDPAGAGEVCITCGDEGRLAEVLGATADGLDVEVRTADGVEIVDTSLVGPVARNDLLLVHAGIAIAAVAVAGLGAGRER
;
A
#
# COMPACT_ATOMS: atom_id res chain seq x y z
N MET A 1 -67.12 17.20 24.15
CA MET A 1 -66.40 16.09 24.82
C MET A 1 -65.79 15.26 23.70
N GLU A 2 -64.59 15.69 23.24
CA GLU A 2 -63.83 14.98 22.23
C GLU A 2 -62.98 13.95 22.90
N PRO A 3 -62.77 12.78 22.30
CA PRO A 3 -61.67 11.92 22.66
C PRO A 3 -60.50 12.06 21.69
N ALA A 4 -59.36 12.07 22.27
CA ALA A 4 -58.04 12.23 21.73
C ALA A 4 -57.72 11.30 20.53
N SER A 5 -57.16 11.90 19.52
CA SER A 5 -56.47 11.27 18.40
C SER A 5 -55.19 10.59 18.88
N GLY A 6 -55.13 9.29 18.74
CA GLY A 6 -53.98 8.47 19.10
C GLY A 6 -52.79 8.64 18.17
N PHE A 7 -51.66 8.69 18.77
CA PHE A 7 -50.35 8.55 18.20
C PHE A 7 -50.21 7.16 17.52
N ALA A 8 -50.11 7.15 16.20
CA ALA A 8 -49.65 6.01 15.43
C ALA A 8 -48.71 6.54 14.36
N ALA A 9 -47.47 6.81 14.74
CA ALA A 9 -46.43 7.10 13.80
C ALA A 9 -45.14 6.40 14.22
N THR A 10 -44.50 5.85 13.24
CA THR A 10 -43.09 5.44 13.20
C THR A 10 -42.73 4.09 13.81
N SER A 11 -43.01 3.07 13.05
CA SER A 11 -42.27 1.81 13.11
C SER A 11 -41.96 1.33 11.69
N ARG A 12 -41.32 2.18 10.88
CA ARG A 12 -40.91 1.83 9.50
C ARG A 12 -39.52 2.32 9.12
N VAL A 13 -38.65 2.62 10.07
CA VAL A 13 -37.29 3.08 9.78
C VAL A 13 -36.20 2.07 10.21
N ALA A 14 -36.60 0.95 10.80
CA ALA A 14 -35.62 -0.05 11.27
C ALA A 14 -35.47 -1.29 10.36
N GLY A 15 -36.09 -1.31 9.17
CA GLY A 15 -36.14 -2.49 8.30
C GLY A 15 -35.15 -2.47 7.12
N ASP A 16 -34.68 -1.31 6.66
CA ASP A 16 -33.90 -1.20 5.43
C ASP A 16 -32.38 -1.04 5.65
N ALA A 17 -31.92 -1.02 6.89
CA ALA A 17 -30.49 -0.84 7.19
C ALA A 17 -29.68 -2.15 7.30
N LEU A 18 -30.30 -3.31 7.09
CA LEU A 18 -29.64 -4.62 7.24
C LEU A 18 -29.58 -5.46 5.96
N SER A 19 -29.97 -4.92 4.81
CA SER A 19 -29.93 -5.67 3.55
C SER A 19 -28.78 -5.32 2.60
N ASP A 20 -27.93 -4.36 2.97
CA ASP A 20 -26.66 -4.15 2.29
C ASP A 20 -25.56 -4.85 3.11
N ALA A 21 -25.27 -6.11 2.77
CA ALA A 21 -24.04 -6.78 3.18
C ALA A 21 -22.89 -6.09 2.43
N SER A 22 -22.67 -4.83 2.76
CA SER A 22 -21.51 -4.03 2.35
C SER A 22 -20.26 -4.84 2.64
N ALA A 23 -19.39 -4.94 1.66
CA ALA A 23 -18.06 -5.53 1.85
C ALA A 23 -17.47 -4.98 3.16
N ALA A 24 -17.00 -5.87 4.04
CA ALA A 24 -16.47 -5.48 5.35
C ALA A 24 -15.44 -4.36 5.18
N ASP A 25 -15.48 -3.35 6.06
CA ASP A 25 -14.51 -2.23 6.02
C ASP A 25 -13.08 -2.82 6.02
N PRO A 26 -12.24 -2.54 5.03
CA PRO A 26 -10.89 -3.10 4.92
C PRO A 26 -9.94 -2.58 6.01
N LEU A 27 -10.33 -1.54 6.75
CA LEU A 27 -9.50 -0.85 7.72
C LEU A 27 -8.94 -1.76 8.84
N PRO A 28 -9.73 -2.64 9.49
CA PRO A 28 -9.20 -3.55 10.51
C PRO A 28 -8.15 -4.53 9.95
N GLY A 29 -8.38 -5.06 8.75
CA GLY A 29 -7.43 -5.93 8.07
C GLY A 29 -6.13 -5.21 7.73
N ALA A 30 -6.21 -3.98 7.23
CA ALA A 30 -5.06 -3.14 6.95
C ALA A 30 -4.26 -2.82 8.23
N ALA A 31 -4.93 -2.46 9.31
CA ALA A 31 -4.29 -2.20 10.60
C ALA A 31 -3.57 -3.42 11.16
N TYR A 32 -4.19 -4.59 11.10
CA TYR A 32 -3.57 -5.84 11.52
C TYR A 32 -2.33 -6.18 10.69
N ALA A 33 -2.41 -6.04 9.36
CA ALA A 33 -1.27 -6.28 8.48
C ALA A 33 -0.11 -5.30 8.76
N LEU A 34 -0.40 -4.01 8.99
CA LEU A 34 0.60 -3.03 9.41
C LEU A 34 1.25 -3.40 10.74
N ALA A 35 0.46 -3.79 11.74
CA ALA A 35 0.97 -4.21 13.04
C ALA A 35 1.93 -5.40 12.92
N ARG A 36 1.61 -6.39 12.08
CA ARG A 36 2.51 -7.51 11.79
C ARG A 36 3.82 -7.06 11.14
N ARG A 37 3.77 -6.12 10.19
CA ARG A 37 4.99 -5.55 9.57
C ARG A 37 5.86 -4.83 10.60
N PHE A 38 5.26 -3.98 11.43
CA PHE A 38 5.99 -3.33 12.52
C PHE A 38 6.54 -4.32 13.56
N ALA A 39 5.79 -5.37 13.88
CA ALA A 39 6.28 -6.43 14.78
C ALA A 39 7.51 -7.16 14.20
N ALA A 40 7.57 -7.28 12.88
CA ALA A 40 8.72 -7.83 12.15
C ALA A 40 9.89 -6.82 11.98
N GLY A 41 9.76 -5.58 12.48
CA GLY A 41 10.82 -4.57 12.43
C GLY A 41 10.78 -3.63 11.23
N ALA A 42 9.66 -3.58 10.49
CA ALA A 42 9.49 -2.69 9.37
C ALA A 42 9.57 -1.21 9.76
N THR A 43 10.06 -0.38 8.85
CA THR A 43 9.88 1.06 8.84
C THR A 43 8.75 1.42 7.86
N MET A 44 7.91 2.37 8.25
CA MET A 44 6.87 2.91 7.38
C MET A 44 7.30 4.22 6.74
N TRP A 45 7.28 4.28 5.42
CA TRP A 45 7.61 5.45 4.61
C TRP A 45 6.32 6.13 4.16
N CYS A 46 6.01 7.29 4.75
CA CYS A 46 4.77 8.01 4.51
C CYS A 46 4.91 8.96 3.32
N LEU A 47 4.06 8.79 2.32
CA LEU A 47 4.08 9.48 1.04
C LEU A 47 2.75 10.21 0.80
N ALA A 48 2.78 11.51 0.62
CA ALA A 48 1.61 12.31 0.24
C ALA A 48 2.06 13.45 -0.71
N PRO A 49 2.26 13.16 -2.01
CA PRO A 49 2.86 14.15 -2.93
C PRO A 49 2.04 15.43 -3.06
N THR A 50 0.72 15.29 -3.21
CA THR A 50 -0.20 16.42 -3.36
C THR A 50 -0.48 17.12 -2.02
N TRP A 51 -0.45 16.37 -0.91
CA TRP A 51 -0.78 16.88 0.44
C TRP A 51 0.32 16.55 1.45
N PRO A 52 1.50 17.17 1.36
CA PRO A 52 2.66 16.83 2.20
C PRO A 52 2.40 16.88 3.71
N GLU A 53 1.42 17.70 4.13
CA GLU A 53 1.00 17.82 5.52
C GLU A 53 0.43 16.50 6.06
N HIS A 54 -0.37 15.79 5.25
CA HIS A 54 -0.92 14.49 5.63
C HIS A 54 0.18 13.44 5.80
N GLY A 55 1.17 13.41 4.90
CA GLY A 55 2.31 12.50 5.03
C GLY A 55 3.13 12.74 6.31
N ARG A 56 3.36 14.01 6.66
CA ARG A 56 4.04 14.39 7.92
C ARG A 56 3.20 14.05 9.14
N HIS A 57 1.90 14.34 9.09
CA HIS A 57 0.97 14.07 10.18
C HIS A 57 0.94 12.57 10.50
N VAL A 58 0.70 11.73 9.49
CA VAL A 58 0.71 10.27 9.69
C VAL A 58 2.03 9.80 10.28
N ALA A 59 3.17 10.25 9.76
CA ALA A 59 4.47 9.85 10.29
C ALA A 59 4.64 10.23 11.76
N VAL A 60 4.20 11.43 12.15
CA VAL A 60 4.29 11.91 13.54
C VAL A 60 3.41 11.08 14.46
N GLU A 61 2.18 10.73 14.06
CA GLU A 61 1.27 9.92 14.87
C GLU A 61 1.86 8.56 15.22
N PHE A 62 2.54 7.90 14.28
CA PHE A 62 3.17 6.61 14.52
C PHE A 62 4.45 6.72 15.39
N VAL A 63 5.26 7.77 15.19
CA VAL A 63 6.52 7.97 15.95
C VAL A 63 6.29 8.54 17.34
N HIS A 64 5.30 9.42 17.49
CA HIS A 64 5.00 10.11 18.75
C HIS A 64 3.54 9.90 19.16
N PRO A 65 3.16 8.67 19.54
CA PRO A 65 1.79 8.42 19.98
C PRO A 65 1.44 9.30 21.18
N VAL A 66 0.33 10.03 21.07
CA VAL A 66 -0.14 10.95 22.12
C VAL A 66 -0.72 10.23 23.34
N ILE A 67 -1.04 8.94 23.21
CA ILE A 67 -1.56 8.11 24.31
C ILE A 67 -0.38 7.58 25.12
N MET A 68 -0.35 7.91 26.40
CA MET A 68 0.71 7.46 27.31
C MET A 68 0.78 5.92 27.37
N GLY A 69 1.99 5.39 27.23
CA GLY A 69 2.24 3.95 27.27
C GLY A 69 2.14 3.26 25.90
N THR A 70 1.66 3.95 24.87
CA THR A 70 1.61 3.40 23.50
C THR A 70 3.01 3.37 22.89
N ARG A 71 3.34 2.28 22.21
CA ARG A 71 4.65 2.07 21.58
C ARG A 71 4.86 3.00 20.39
N ALA A 72 6.01 3.70 20.34
CA ALA A 72 6.45 4.39 19.12
C ALA A 72 6.76 3.37 18.01
N LEU A 73 6.23 3.62 16.81
CA LEU A 73 6.44 2.78 15.63
C LEU A 73 7.25 3.56 14.60
N PRO A 74 8.26 2.95 13.95
CA PRO A 74 9.14 3.66 13.03
C PRO A 74 8.37 4.16 11.79
N ALA A 75 8.23 5.47 11.65
CA ALA A 75 7.59 6.09 10.49
C ALA A 75 8.35 7.35 10.06
N VAL A 76 8.49 7.57 8.77
CA VAL A 76 9.23 8.70 8.19
C VAL A 76 8.47 9.26 7.00
N SER A 77 8.27 10.58 6.98
CA SER A 77 7.65 11.25 5.84
C SER A 77 8.66 11.43 4.71
N ILE A 78 8.29 10.96 3.52
CA ILE A 78 9.02 11.18 2.27
C ILE A 78 8.57 12.52 1.69
N THR A 79 9.52 13.43 1.52
CA THR A 79 9.31 14.74 0.91
C THR A 79 10.39 15.00 -0.13
N GLY A 80 10.07 15.76 -1.16
CA GLY A 80 11.03 16.13 -2.20
C GLY A 80 10.46 16.03 -3.61
N PRO A 81 11.25 16.41 -4.62
CA PRO A 81 10.76 16.52 -5.99
C PRO A 81 10.62 15.16 -6.70
N ASP A 82 11.31 14.12 -6.23
CA ASP A 82 11.24 12.77 -6.78
C ASP A 82 10.98 11.74 -5.67
N PRO A 83 9.70 11.55 -5.30
CA PRO A 83 9.34 10.61 -4.24
C PRO A 83 9.63 9.14 -4.61
N VAL A 84 9.54 8.78 -5.89
CA VAL A 84 9.84 7.41 -6.37
C VAL A 84 11.30 7.07 -6.10
N ALA A 85 12.22 7.93 -6.53
CA ALA A 85 13.65 7.74 -6.29
C ALA A 85 13.97 7.77 -4.79
N ALA A 86 13.30 8.64 -4.02
CA ALA A 86 13.50 8.72 -2.57
C ALA A 86 13.09 7.43 -1.87
N VAL A 87 11.89 6.91 -2.11
CA VAL A 87 11.44 5.62 -1.54
C VAL A 87 12.39 4.50 -1.95
N ARG A 88 12.73 4.40 -3.23
CA ARG A 88 13.64 3.38 -3.73
C ARG A 88 15.02 3.40 -3.06
N ALA A 89 15.50 4.58 -2.70
CA ALA A 89 16.83 4.75 -2.08
C ALA A 89 16.87 4.31 -0.62
N VAL A 90 15.75 4.45 0.11
CA VAL A 90 15.72 4.27 1.57
C VAL A 90 14.97 3.02 2.02
N ALA A 91 13.92 2.60 1.30
CA ALA A 91 13.11 1.46 1.68
C ALA A 91 13.87 0.14 1.49
N ARG A 92 13.63 -0.78 2.42
CA ARG A 92 14.23 -2.12 2.46
C ARG A 92 13.15 -3.18 2.29
N PRO A 93 13.49 -4.37 1.83
CA PRO A 93 12.57 -5.50 1.85
C PRO A 93 11.96 -5.69 3.24
N GLY A 94 10.63 -5.83 3.29
CA GLY A 94 9.87 -5.92 4.53
C GLY A 94 9.30 -4.61 5.04
N ASP A 95 9.80 -3.46 4.60
CA ASP A 95 9.25 -2.14 4.93
C ASP A 95 7.85 -1.93 4.34
N VAL A 96 7.22 -0.83 4.76
CA VAL A 96 5.90 -0.41 4.28
C VAL A 96 6.01 0.98 3.64
N VAL A 97 5.37 1.18 2.51
CA VAL A 97 5.04 2.53 2.01
C VAL A 97 3.56 2.79 2.29
N LEU A 98 3.27 3.82 3.05
CA LEU A 98 1.92 4.35 3.23
C LEU A 98 1.72 5.59 2.39
N ALA A 99 0.88 5.52 1.37
CA ALA A 99 0.48 6.65 0.56
C ALA A 99 -0.83 7.29 1.06
N VAL A 100 -0.91 8.60 0.99
CA VAL A 100 -2.16 9.38 1.20
C VAL A 100 -2.33 10.30 -0.01
N SER A 101 -3.33 10.04 -0.85
CA SER A 101 -3.52 10.80 -2.10
C SER A 101 -4.91 10.62 -2.69
N THR A 102 -5.19 11.34 -3.76
CA THR A 102 -6.31 11.00 -4.65
C THR A 102 -6.04 9.68 -5.38
N THR A 103 -7.10 9.02 -5.83
CA THR A 103 -7.04 7.74 -6.55
C THR A 103 -6.40 7.84 -7.93
N ASP A 104 -6.25 9.04 -8.47
CA ASP A 104 -5.65 9.35 -9.77
C ASP A 104 -4.24 9.97 -9.67
N ASP A 105 -3.62 9.98 -8.48
CA ASP A 105 -2.26 10.53 -8.30
C ASP A 105 -1.21 9.67 -9.03
N PRO A 106 -0.56 10.20 -10.08
CA PRO A 106 0.33 9.41 -10.92
C PRO A 106 1.65 9.04 -10.20
N VAL A 107 2.09 9.85 -9.24
CA VAL A 107 3.31 9.59 -8.47
C VAL A 107 3.09 8.43 -7.52
N VAL A 108 1.93 8.42 -6.83
CA VAL A 108 1.55 7.32 -5.95
C VAL A 108 1.35 6.04 -6.75
N ALA A 109 0.64 6.10 -7.89
CA ALA A 109 0.46 4.96 -8.77
C ALA A 109 1.81 4.33 -9.19
N GLU A 110 2.81 5.17 -9.51
CA GLU A 110 4.15 4.71 -9.89
C GLU A 110 4.88 4.04 -8.72
N VAL A 111 4.81 4.61 -7.50
CA VAL A 111 5.42 4.00 -6.31
C VAL A 111 4.78 2.65 -6.01
N LEU A 112 3.42 2.60 -5.97
CA LEU A 112 2.69 1.37 -5.68
C LEU A 112 2.98 0.25 -6.69
N ARG A 113 3.17 0.61 -7.95
CA ARG A 113 3.52 -0.33 -9.02
C ARG A 113 4.93 -0.90 -8.86
N ARG A 114 5.89 -0.11 -8.35
CA ARG A 114 7.31 -0.52 -8.21
C ARG A 114 7.62 -1.18 -6.88
N ALA A 115 6.94 -0.80 -5.82
CA ALA A 115 7.23 -1.24 -4.45
C ALA A 115 7.33 -2.77 -4.29
N PRO A 116 6.52 -3.61 -4.97
CA PRO A 116 6.67 -5.07 -4.90
C PRO A 116 8.05 -5.56 -5.36
N ALA A 117 8.65 -4.97 -6.40
CA ALA A 117 10.01 -5.30 -6.84
C ALA A 117 11.10 -4.92 -5.82
N TRP A 118 10.77 -4.02 -4.90
CA TRP A 118 11.67 -3.63 -3.80
C TRP A 118 11.42 -4.45 -2.52
N GLY A 119 10.48 -5.39 -2.55
CA GLY A 119 10.06 -6.17 -1.38
C GLY A 119 9.29 -5.34 -0.35
N VAL A 120 8.69 -4.24 -0.77
CA VAL A 120 8.01 -3.27 0.11
C VAL A 120 6.51 -3.47 0.03
N THR A 121 5.87 -3.59 1.18
CA THR A 121 4.41 -3.65 1.29
C THR A 121 3.81 -2.28 1.05
N THR A 122 2.74 -2.22 0.28
CA THR A 122 2.04 -0.99 -0.07
C THR A 122 0.74 -0.84 0.73
N ALA A 123 0.58 0.31 1.38
CA ALA A 123 -0.66 0.74 2.01
C ALA A 123 -1.10 2.06 1.41
N TRP A 124 -2.38 2.21 1.12
CA TRP A 124 -2.91 3.41 0.49
C TRP A 124 -4.20 3.87 1.16
N VAL A 125 -4.18 5.09 1.69
CA VAL A 125 -5.37 5.84 2.09
C VAL A 125 -5.74 6.74 0.92
N ALA A 126 -6.71 6.29 0.14
CA ALA A 126 -7.08 6.88 -1.14
C ALA A 126 -8.39 7.65 -1.05
N SER A 127 -8.45 8.83 -1.66
CA SER A 127 -9.64 9.68 -1.75
C SER A 127 -10.07 9.84 -3.21
N GLY A 128 -11.36 9.77 -3.49
CA GLY A 128 -11.93 9.93 -4.82
C GLY A 128 -12.74 8.73 -5.27
N ALA A 129 -12.89 8.53 -6.58
CA ALA A 129 -13.54 7.34 -7.14
C ALA A 129 -12.75 6.07 -6.80
N ALA A 130 -13.42 4.93 -6.73
CA ALA A 130 -12.72 3.66 -6.46
C ALA A 130 -11.65 3.41 -7.54
N PRO A 131 -10.38 3.12 -7.15
CA PRO A 131 -9.32 2.90 -8.12
C PRO A 131 -9.55 1.59 -8.88
N THR A 132 -9.42 1.62 -10.20
CA THR A 132 -9.66 0.47 -11.09
C THR A 132 -8.38 -0.27 -11.47
N ASP A 133 -7.26 0.45 -11.61
CA ASP A 133 -6.03 -0.08 -12.24
C ASP A 133 -4.84 -0.16 -11.28
N VAL A 134 -4.88 0.49 -10.13
CA VAL A 134 -3.78 0.50 -9.15
C VAL A 134 -4.16 -0.35 -7.96
N ARG A 135 -3.34 -1.37 -7.69
CA ARG A 135 -3.50 -2.26 -6.54
C ARG A 135 -2.45 -1.94 -5.50
N ALA A 136 -2.91 -1.54 -4.32
CA ALA A 136 -2.11 -1.58 -3.11
C ALA A 136 -2.40 -2.89 -2.37
N ASP A 137 -1.42 -3.40 -1.61
CA ASP A 137 -1.63 -4.58 -0.76
C ASP A 137 -2.70 -4.29 0.31
N LEU A 138 -2.72 -3.05 0.81
CA LEU A 138 -3.66 -2.56 1.82
C LEU A 138 -4.30 -1.27 1.31
N LEU A 139 -5.58 -1.31 0.99
CA LEU A 139 -6.33 -0.14 0.51
C LEU A 139 -7.38 0.29 1.53
N VAL A 140 -7.31 1.53 1.96
CA VAL A 140 -8.33 2.24 2.75
C VAL A 140 -8.91 3.33 1.87
N HIS A 141 -10.06 3.08 1.27
CA HIS A 141 -10.70 4.00 0.35
C HIS A 141 -11.69 4.92 1.05
N VAL A 142 -11.68 6.20 0.65
CA VAL A 142 -12.63 7.24 1.04
C VAL A 142 -13.33 7.71 -0.21
N ASP A 143 -14.62 7.40 -0.32
CA ASP A 143 -15.45 7.94 -1.41
C ASP A 143 -15.54 9.47 -1.28
N ASP A 144 -15.12 10.16 -2.32
CA ASP A 144 -14.92 11.61 -2.29
C ASP A 144 -15.24 12.25 -3.66
N PRO A 145 -16.52 12.27 -4.03
CA PRO A 145 -16.93 12.74 -5.36
C PRO A 145 -16.73 14.25 -5.55
N ASP A 146 -16.60 15.01 -4.47
CA ASP A 146 -16.44 16.48 -4.51
C ASP A 146 -15.02 16.96 -4.17
N GLY A 147 -14.08 16.04 -3.88
CA GLY A 147 -12.70 16.37 -3.57
C GLY A 147 -12.50 17.07 -2.23
N SER A 148 -13.46 17.00 -1.31
CA SER A 148 -13.41 17.70 -0.02
C SER A 148 -12.71 16.93 1.10
N ALA A 149 -12.56 15.61 0.97
CA ALA A 149 -12.06 14.74 2.03
C ALA A 149 -10.70 15.14 2.62
N PRO A 150 -9.73 15.70 1.87
CA PRO A 150 -8.48 16.18 2.43
C PRO A 150 -8.66 17.36 3.40
N TYR A 151 -9.73 18.13 3.24
CA TYR A 151 -9.95 19.38 3.96
C TYR A 151 -11.03 19.28 5.04
N ASP A 152 -11.96 18.33 4.93
CA ASP A 152 -13.09 18.15 5.86
C ASP A 152 -12.79 17.14 6.99
N GLY A 153 -11.58 16.61 7.03
CA GLY A 153 -11.10 15.71 8.07
C GLY A 153 -11.40 14.22 7.84
N ARG A 154 -12.09 13.82 6.76
CA ARG A 154 -12.40 12.41 6.48
C ARG A 154 -11.13 11.58 6.29
N LEU A 155 -10.13 12.07 5.55
CA LEU A 155 -8.83 11.40 5.41
C LEU A 155 -8.10 11.32 6.76
N VAL A 156 -8.12 12.41 7.53
CA VAL A 156 -7.50 12.45 8.87
C VAL A 156 -8.11 11.37 9.76
N LEU A 157 -9.44 11.29 9.80
CA LEU A 157 -10.13 10.28 10.57
C LEU A 157 -9.73 8.85 10.16
N ARG A 158 -9.60 8.58 8.85
CA ARG A 158 -9.26 7.25 8.35
C ARG A 158 -7.87 6.81 8.77
N TYR A 159 -6.85 7.65 8.62
CA TYR A 159 -5.51 7.23 9.03
C TYR A 159 -5.31 7.29 10.56
N HIS A 160 -6.08 8.09 11.32
CA HIS A 160 -6.10 8.00 12.78
C HIS A 160 -6.71 6.67 13.25
N LEU A 161 -7.82 6.24 12.66
CA LEU A 161 -8.39 4.91 12.94
C LEU A 161 -7.43 3.79 12.55
N LEU A 162 -6.72 3.93 11.42
CA LEU A 162 -5.68 2.97 11.01
C LEU A 162 -4.56 2.90 12.06
N TRP A 163 -4.10 4.06 12.55
CA TRP A 163 -3.11 4.17 13.61
C TRP A 163 -3.60 3.53 14.91
N GLU A 164 -4.78 3.88 15.37
CA GLU A 164 -5.37 3.37 16.61
C GLU A 164 -5.51 1.84 16.57
N LEU A 165 -6.14 1.31 15.51
CA LEU A 165 -6.32 -0.14 15.35
C LEU A 165 -4.98 -0.89 15.22
N THR A 166 -3.97 -0.27 14.61
CA THR A 166 -2.61 -0.84 14.57
C THR A 166 -2.04 -0.97 15.98
N HIS A 167 -2.21 0.04 16.84
CA HIS A 167 -1.74 0.01 18.22
C HIS A 167 -2.51 -0.97 19.10
N VAL A 168 -3.83 -1.11 18.91
CA VAL A 168 -4.65 -2.13 19.58
C VAL A 168 -4.07 -3.53 19.37
N CYS A 169 -3.52 -3.83 18.20
CA CYS A 169 -2.87 -5.12 17.96
C CYS A 169 -1.65 -5.35 18.87
N PHE A 170 -0.91 -4.30 19.24
CA PHE A 170 0.22 -4.38 20.17
C PHE A 170 -0.21 -4.48 21.64
N GLU A 171 -1.37 -3.96 21.99
CA GLU A 171 -1.97 -4.13 23.32
C GLU A 171 -2.46 -5.56 23.55
N HIS A 172 -2.72 -6.29 22.45
CA HIS A 172 -3.12 -7.69 22.47
C HIS A 172 -2.06 -8.59 21.80
N PRO A 173 -0.91 -8.88 22.45
CA PRO A 173 0.20 -9.59 21.83
C PRO A 173 -0.15 -10.97 21.25
N GLY A 174 -1.24 -11.57 21.68
CA GLY A 174 -1.77 -12.81 21.13
C GLY A 174 -2.15 -12.71 19.65
N LEU A 175 -2.54 -11.52 19.17
CA LEU A 175 -2.88 -11.26 17.77
C LEU A 175 -1.64 -11.27 16.85
N LEU A 176 -0.46 -10.92 17.39
CA LEU A 176 0.78 -10.78 16.61
C LEU A 176 1.68 -12.00 16.69
N ARG A 177 1.27 -13.05 17.43
CA ARG A 177 2.00 -14.32 17.44
C ARG A 177 1.71 -15.04 16.15
N ASP A 178 2.77 -15.47 15.48
CA ASP A 178 2.62 -16.40 14.36
C ASP A 178 2.02 -17.69 14.93
N ASP A 179 0.82 -18.04 14.46
CA ASP A 179 0.25 -19.35 14.73
C ASP A 179 1.03 -20.35 13.85
N PRO A 180 1.86 -21.23 14.45
CA PRO A 180 2.63 -22.20 13.68
C PRO A 180 1.73 -23.18 12.90
N ALA A 181 0.41 -23.17 13.15
CA ALA A 181 -0.56 -23.99 12.43
C ALA A 181 -1.04 -23.36 11.11
N GLY A 182 -0.72 -22.09 10.85
CA GLY A 182 -1.11 -21.34 9.63
C GLY A 182 0.00 -21.18 8.60
N ALA A 183 1.23 -21.56 8.90
CA ALA A 183 2.29 -21.67 7.90
C ALA A 183 2.03 -22.95 7.06
N GLY A 184 1.09 -22.84 6.10
CA GLY A 184 1.00 -23.85 5.05
C GLY A 184 2.39 -24.03 4.47
N GLU A 185 2.91 -25.28 4.51
CA GLU A 185 4.12 -25.66 3.82
C GLU A 185 3.96 -25.18 2.37
N VAL A 186 4.66 -24.10 2.01
CA VAL A 186 4.81 -23.71 0.60
C VAL A 186 5.59 -24.87 -0.02
N CYS A 187 4.87 -25.70 -0.75
CA CYS A 187 5.47 -26.79 -1.49
C CYS A 187 6.50 -26.19 -2.43
N ILE A 188 7.79 -26.51 -2.24
CA ILE A 188 8.92 -26.05 -3.05
C ILE A 188 8.66 -26.28 -4.56
N THR A 189 7.83 -27.23 -4.91
CA THR A 189 7.45 -27.56 -6.29
C THR A 189 6.38 -26.62 -6.88
N CYS A 190 5.62 -25.88 -6.05
CA CYS A 190 4.58 -24.92 -6.46
C CYS A 190 4.98 -23.46 -6.23
N GLY A 191 6.17 -23.19 -5.67
CA GLY A 191 6.67 -21.86 -5.32
C GLY A 191 7.31 -21.09 -6.49
N ASP A 192 7.16 -21.57 -7.71
CA ASP A 192 7.73 -20.94 -8.90
C ASP A 192 6.73 -19.91 -9.48
N GLU A 193 6.32 -18.96 -8.65
CA GLU A 193 5.49 -17.83 -9.07
C GLU A 193 6.38 -16.79 -9.76
N GLY A 194 5.84 -16.19 -10.83
CA GLY A 194 6.51 -15.05 -11.47
C GLY A 194 6.64 -13.90 -10.50
N ARG A 195 7.85 -13.36 -10.32
CA ARG A 195 8.13 -12.22 -9.43
C ARG A 195 8.49 -10.97 -10.20
N LEU A 196 8.14 -9.82 -9.63
CA LEU A 196 8.46 -8.53 -10.21
C LEU A 196 9.90 -8.14 -9.89
N ALA A 197 10.64 -7.68 -10.90
CA ALA A 197 12.02 -7.26 -10.79
C ALA A 197 12.23 -5.89 -11.45
N GLU A 198 13.09 -5.05 -10.89
CA GLU A 198 13.46 -3.75 -11.45
C GLU A 198 14.90 -3.83 -12.00
N VAL A 199 15.09 -3.47 -13.25
CA VAL A 199 16.42 -3.48 -13.90
C VAL A 199 17.35 -2.43 -13.28
N LEU A 200 18.51 -2.88 -12.78
CA LEU A 200 19.55 -2.02 -12.25
C LEU A 200 20.59 -1.65 -13.32
N GLY A 201 20.84 -2.51 -14.28
CA GLY A 201 21.78 -2.30 -15.37
C GLY A 201 22.09 -3.57 -16.15
N ALA A 202 22.80 -3.44 -17.26
CA ALA A 202 23.31 -4.58 -18.00
C ALA A 202 24.55 -5.18 -17.29
N THR A 203 24.73 -6.48 -17.43
CA THR A 203 25.97 -7.17 -17.05
C THR A 203 27.12 -6.81 -17.99
N ALA A 204 28.35 -7.12 -17.60
CA ALA A 204 29.53 -6.76 -18.37
C ALA A 204 29.59 -7.40 -19.77
N ASP A 205 28.96 -8.55 -19.96
CA ASP A 205 28.83 -9.26 -21.23
C ASP A 205 27.63 -8.79 -22.09
N GLY A 206 26.72 -7.98 -21.49
CA GLY A 206 25.56 -7.39 -22.16
C GLY A 206 24.46 -8.36 -22.57
N LEU A 207 24.53 -9.62 -22.13
CA LEU A 207 23.53 -10.65 -22.44
C LEU A 207 22.44 -10.74 -21.37
N ASP A 208 22.83 -10.47 -20.12
CA ASP A 208 21.96 -10.52 -18.96
C ASP A 208 21.82 -9.14 -18.32
N VAL A 209 20.92 -9.00 -17.39
CA VAL A 209 20.74 -7.78 -16.61
C VAL A 209 20.77 -8.07 -15.11
N GLU A 210 21.37 -7.14 -14.38
CA GLU A 210 21.25 -7.10 -12.93
C GLU A 210 19.90 -6.48 -12.57
N VAL A 211 19.13 -7.18 -11.75
CA VAL A 211 17.80 -6.73 -11.31
C VAL A 211 17.69 -6.74 -9.80
N ARG A 212 16.82 -5.90 -9.28
CA ARG A 212 16.38 -5.90 -7.88
C ARG A 212 15.05 -6.61 -7.79
N THR A 213 14.94 -7.57 -6.89
CA THR A 213 13.71 -8.25 -6.49
C THR A 213 13.44 -8.05 -5.00
N ALA A 214 12.31 -8.55 -4.52
CA ALA A 214 12.00 -8.58 -3.09
C ALA A 214 13.06 -9.36 -2.27
N ASP A 215 13.69 -10.36 -2.87
CA ASP A 215 14.67 -11.25 -2.21
C ASP A 215 16.12 -10.71 -2.30
N GLY A 216 16.34 -9.64 -3.06
CA GLY A 216 17.67 -9.03 -3.23
C GLY A 216 18.00 -8.70 -4.68
N VAL A 217 19.30 -8.69 -4.97
CA VAL A 217 19.81 -8.42 -6.32
C VAL A 217 20.23 -9.74 -6.95
N GLU A 218 19.81 -9.96 -8.20
CA GLU A 218 20.13 -11.16 -8.98
C GLU A 218 20.39 -10.82 -10.45
N ILE A 219 20.95 -11.77 -11.18
CA ILE A 219 21.16 -11.69 -12.63
C ILE A 219 20.04 -12.45 -13.32
N VAL A 220 19.45 -11.83 -14.36
CA VAL A 220 18.31 -12.34 -15.10
C VAL A 220 18.60 -12.33 -16.60
N ASP A 221 18.31 -13.45 -17.25
CA ASP A 221 18.34 -13.58 -18.71
C ASP A 221 17.13 -12.82 -19.31
N THR A 222 17.40 -11.94 -20.27
CA THR A 222 16.40 -11.12 -20.96
C THR A 222 16.16 -11.55 -22.40
N SER A 223 16.64 -12.71 -22.82
CA SER A 223 16.54 -13.21 -24.20
C SER A 223 15.11 -13.25 -24.73
N LEU A 224 14.12 -13.49 -23.89
CA LEU A 224 12.70 -13.55 -24.28
C LEU A 224 12.02 -12.19 -24.40
N VAL A 225 12.52 -11.16 -23.72
CA VAL A 225 11.90 -9.83 -23.67
C VAL A 225 12.64 -8.79 -24.52
N GLY A 226 13.87 -9.14 -24.96
CA GLY A 226 14.73 -8.26 -25.75
C GLY A 226 15.39 -7.14 -24.95
N PRO A 227 15.84 -6.06 -25.61
CA PRO A 227 16.56 -5.00 -24.94
C PRO A 227 15.74 -4.29 -23.89
N VAL A 228 16.28 -4.17 -22.69
CA VAL A 228 15.67 -3.48 -21.54
C VAL A 228 16.58 -2.35 -21.05
N ALA A 229 16.00 -1.36 -20.41
CA ALA A 229 16.69 -0.21 -19.87
C ALA A 229 16.67 -0.22 -18.33
N ARG A 230 17.59 0.51 -17.72
CA ARG A 230 17.58 0.75 -16.27
C ARG A 230 16.24 1.30 -15.83
N ASN A 231 15.71 0.80 -14.72
CA ASN A 231 14.41 1.07 -14.12
C ASN A 231 13.22 0.46 -14.87
N ASP A 232 13.42 -0.33 -15.92
CA ASP A 232 12.33 -1.13 -16.47
C ASP A 232 11.90 -2.19 -15.44
N LEU A 233 10.62 -2.53 -15.47
CA LEU A 233 10.07 -3.60 -14.65
C LEU A 233 9.88 -4.86 -15.49
N LEU A 234 10.33 -5.97 -14.94
CA LEU A 234 10.25 -7.28 -15.57
C LEU A 234 9.46 -8.23 -14.70
N LEU A 235 8.68 -9.10 -15.34
CA LEU A 235 8.18 -10.30 -14.70
C LEU A 235 9.21 -11.41 -14.91
N VAL A 236 9.75 -11.94 -13.81
CA VAL A 236 10.81 -12.93 -13.82
C VAL A 236 10.30 -14.25 -13.26
N HIS A 237 10.66 -15.36 -13.93
CA HIS A 237 10.37 -16.71 -13.51
C HIS A 237 11.62 -17.57 -13.73
N ALA A 238 12.06 -18.30 -12.72
CA ALA A 238 13.22 -19.20 -12.78
C ALA A 238 14.51 -18.52 -13.36
N GLY A 239 14.75 -17.24 -13.05
CA GLY A 239 15.92 -16.51 -13.53
C GLY A 239 15.82 -15.96 -14.95
N ILE A 240 14.67 -16.08 -15.61
CA ILE A 240 14.40 -15.60 -16.96
C ILE A 240 13.32 -14.53 -16.92
N ALA A 241 13.50 -13.39 -17.59
CA ALA A 241 12.46 -12.41 -17.81
C ALA A 241 11.45 -12.91 -18.85
N ILE A 242 10.20 -13.10 -18.44
CA ILE A 242 9.13 -13.60 -19.30
C ILE A 242 8.25 -12.50 -19.90
N ALA A 243 8.27 -11.30 -19.31
CA ALA A 243 7.59 -10.14 -19.84
C ALA A 243 8.21 -8.84 -19.33
N ALA A 244 8.22 -7.80 -20.16
CA ALA A 244 8.43 -6.43 -19.70
C ALA A 244 7.08 -5.82 -19.29
N VAL A 245 7.03 -5.23 -18.09
CA VAL A 245 5.81 -4.60 -17.57
C VAL A 245 5.75 -3.17 -18.09
N ALA A 246 4.82 -2.90 -19.00
CA ALA A 246 4.68 -1.59 -19.63
C ALA A 246 4.38 -0.48 -18.61
N VAL A 247 5.10 0.64 -18.71
CA VAL A 247 4.81 1.87 -17.98
C VAL A 247 3.65 2.57 -18.69
N ALA A 248 2.45 2.51 -18.13
CA ALA A 248 1.36 3.31 -18.63
C ALA A 248 1.67 4.80 -18.34
N GLY A 249 1.98 5.59 -19.40
CA GLY A 249 1.89 7.04 -19.32
C GLY A 249 3.16 7.89 -19.29
N LEU A 250 4.35 7.39 -19.65
CA LEU A 250 5.44 8.28 -20.07
C LEU A 250 5.62 8.16 -21.57
N GLY A 251 4.76 8.86 -22.31
CA GLY A 251 4.81 8.99 -23.75
C GLY A 251 6.15 9.53 -24.24
N ALA A 252 6.87 8.69 -24.93
CA ALA A 252 7.74 8.94 -26.06
C ALA A 252 8.15 10.40 -26.33
N GLY A 253 9.25 10.82 -25.79
CA GLY A 253 10.13 11.81 -26.36
C GLY A 253 11.41 11.15 -26.84
N ARG A 254 11.33 10.15 -27.73
CA ARG A 254 12.48 9.74 -28.54
C ARG A 254 12.36 10.47 -29.87
N GLU A 255 12.90 11.68 -29.93
CA GLU A 255 13.32 12.27 -31.18
C GLU A 255 14.53 11.53 -31.72
N ARG A 256 14.50 11.29 -33.02
CA ARG A 256 15.51 10.58 -33.82
C ARG A 256 16.79 11.38 -33.95
#